data_5d4d6b73d21550ff81c87c9c4172c195
#
_entry.id   5d4d6b73d21550ff81c87c9c4172c195
#
_cell.length_a   1.000
_cell.length_b   1.000
_cell.length_c   1.000
_cell.angle_alpha   90.00
_cell.angle_beta   90.00
_cell.angle_gamma   90.00
#
_symmetry.space_group_name_H-M   'P 1'
#
loop_
_entity.id
_entity.type
_entity.pdbx_description
1 polymer ?
#
loop_
_entity_poly.entity_id
_entity_poly.type
_entity_poly.pdbx_seq_one_letter_code
_entity_poly.pdbx_strand_id
1 'polypeptide(L)'
;DCIINADLYDCLDFIPDGWFNLIVVDPPYNLDKYFHGHRFSSMTENDYENYLRSWFYKICDKLAPNGSLYMCGDWKCSSSMQRVIEERLAIINRITWQREKGRGAKSNWKNAMEDIWFAVKNPNDYYFDVEAVKMKRKVRAPYRVDGKPKDWAETDSGKFRLTYPSNFWDDISIPFWS
;
A
#
# COMPACT_ATOMS: atom_id res chain seq x y z
N ASP A 1 11.21 18.94 7.84
CA ASP A 1 11.04 17.50 8.06
C ASP A 1 11.33 17.21 9.53
N CYS A 2 10.52 16.35 10.16
CA CYS A 2 10.74 15.94 11.55
C CYS A 2 10.45 14.43 11.71
N ILE A 3 11.06 13.83 12.72
CA ILE A 3 10.76 12.47 13.18
C ILE A 3 10.24 12.61 14.60
N ILE A 4 9.10 12.02 14.91
CA ILE A 4 8.51 12.02 16.24
C ILE A 4 8.58 10.58 16.76
N ASN A 5 9.32 10.38 17.83
CA ASN A 5 9.41 9.10 18.53
C ASN A 5 8.46 9.12 19.72
N ALA A 6 7.21 8.72 19.50
CA ALA A 6 6.16 8.69 20.51
C ALA A 6 5.07 7.69 20.11
N ASP A 7 4.16 7.39 21.05
CA ASP A 7 2.94 6.65 20.74
C ASP A 7 2.03 7.48 19.81
N LEU A 8 1.36 6.81 18.89
CA LEU A 8 0.47 7.46 17.93
C LEU A 8 -0.63 8.25 18.64
N TYR A 9 -1.21 7.68 19.69
CA TYR A 9 -2.29 8.33 20.43
C TYR A 9 -1.85 9.63 21.09
N ASP A 10 -0.61 9.68 21.59
CA ASP A 10 -0.05 10.86 22.22
C ASP A 10 0.24 12.00 21.22
N CYS A 11 0.47 11.63 19.94
CA CYS A 11 0.82 12.60 18.89
C CYS A 11 -0.41 13.20 18.20
N LEU A 12 -1.47 12.42 18.02
CA LEU A 12 -2.60 12.82 17.17
C LEU A 12 -3.33 14.08 17.65
N ASP A 13 -3.36 14.31 18.95
CA ASP A 13 -4.04 15.47 19.53
C ASP A 13 -3.30 16.80 19.25
N PHE A 14 -2.01 16.74 18.91
CA PHE A 14 -1.20 17.92 18.54
C PHE A 14 -1.21 18.21 17.04
N ILE A 15 -1.77 17.32 16.21
CA ILE A 15 -1.82 17.45 14.76
C ILE A 15 -3.19 18.03 14.38
N PRO A 16 -3.25 19.16 13.66
CA PRO A 16 -4.51 19.70 13.17
C PRO A 16 -5.26 18.74 12.24
N ASP A 17 -6.58 18.81 12.24
CA ASP A 17 -7.39 18.07 11.28
C ASP A 17 -7.14 18.57 9.85
N GLY A 18 -7.19 17.65 8.90
CA GLY A 18 -6.94 17.95 7.49
C GLY A 18 -5.50 18.37 7.15
N TRP A 19 -4.53 18.06 8.01
CA TRP A 19 -3.15 18.49 7.85
C TRP A 19 -2.37 17.72 6.77
N PHE A 20 -2.61 16.42 6.65
CA PHE A 20 -1.82 15.55 5.77
C PHE A 20 -2.46 15.33 4.41
N ASN A 21 -1.71 15.56 3.34
CA ASN A 21 -2.11 15.17 1.99
C ASN A 21 -1.88 13.69 1.72
N LEU A 22 -0.93 13.06 2.44
CA LEU A 22 -0.59 11.64 2.32
C LEU A 22 -0.33 11.05 3.70
N ILE A 23 -0.97 9.93 3.97
CA ILE A 23 -0.71 9.09 5.14
C ILE A 23 -0.33 7.70 4.65
N VAL A 24 0.81 7.18 5.13
CA VAL A 24 1.22 5.79 4.92
C VAL A 24 1.28 5.11 6.28
N VAL A 25 0.60 3.99 6.43
CA VAL A 25 0.46 3.27 7.71
C VAL A 25 0.84 1.82 7.52
N ASP A 26 1.71 1.33 8.40
CA ASP A 26 2.05 -0.10 8.53
C ASP A 26 1.71 -0.54 9.97
N PRO A 27 0.42 -0.84 10.25
CA PRO A 27 -0.04 -1.16 11.59
C PRO A 27 0.39 -2.57 12.00
N PRO A 28 0.37 -2.92 13.29
CA PRO A 28 0.54 -4.30 13.73
C PRO A 28 -0.49 -5.22 13.06
N TYR A 29 0.00 -6.25 12.37
CA TYR A 29 -0.85 -7.27 11.75
C TYR A 29 -1.41 -8.21 12.82
N ASN A 30 -2.59 -8.75 12.59
CA ASN A 30 -3.26 -9.67 13.53
C ASN A 30 -2.59 -11.07 13.52
N LEU A 31 -1.35 -11.12 13.97
CA LEU A 31 -0.52 -12.32 13.97
C LEU A 31 0.11 -12.54 15.34
N ASP A 32 0.25 -13.83 15.72
CA ASP A 32 1.08 -14.20 16.86
C ASP A 32 2.54 -13.93 16.52
N LYS A 33 3.14 -12.95 17.18
CA LYS A 33 4.53 -12.57 16.91
C LYS A 33 5.23 -12.08 18.17
N TYR A 34 6.49 -12.46 18.31
CA TYR A 34 7.37 -11.94 19.33
C TYR A 34 8.33 -10.96 18.68
N PHE A 35 8.35 -9.71 19.16
CA PHE A 35 9.17 -8.67 18.57
C PHE A 35 9.72 -7.74 19.66
N HIS A 36 11.04 -7.59 19.72
CA HIS A 36 11.76 -6.73 20.69
C HIS A 36 11.30 -6.86 22.16
N GLY A 37 11.08 -8.10 22.61
CA GLY A 37 10.66 -8.33 24.00
C GLY A 37 9.13 -8.26 24.22
N HIS A 38 8.36 -7.85 23.23
CA HIS A 38 6.90 -7.77 23.29
C HIS A 38 6.25 -8.92 22.52
N ARG A 39 5.25 -9.55 23.13
CA ARG A 39 4.43 -10.56 22.51
C ARG A 39 3.16 -9.91 21.95
N PHE A 40 2.97 -10.03 20.66
CA PHE A 40 1.70 -9.73 20.01
C PHE A 40 0.93 -11.05 19.89
N SER A 41 -0.28 -11.08 20.37
CA SER A 41 -1.19 -12.22 20.22
C SER A 41 -2.26 -11.88 19.21
N SER A 42 -2.60 -12.83 18.36
CA SER A 42 -3.70 -12.67 17.41
C SER A 42 -5.02 -12.49 18.18
N MET A 43 -5.85 -11.60 17.67
CA MET A 43 -7.18 -11.26 18.20
C MET A 43 -8.25 -11.98 17.38
N THR A 44 -9.47 -12.04 17.90
CA THR A 44 -10.62 -12.35 17.06
C THR A 44 -10.78 -11.29 15.97
N GLU A 45 -11.46 -11.61 14.88
CA GLU A 45 -11.68 -10.67 13.77
C GLU A 45 -12.36 -9.38 14.26
N ASN A 46 -13.39 -9.51 15.10
CA ASN A 46 -14.11 -8.37 15.66
C ASN A 46 -13.24 -7.51 16.59
N ASP A 47 -12.41 -8.14 17.43
CA ASP A 47 -11.52 -7.39 18.32
C ASP A 47 -10.44 -6.66 17.54
N TYR A 48 -9.92 -7.27 16.48
CA TYR A 48 -8.95 -6.63 15.60
C TYR A 48 -9.56 -5.44 14.86
N GLU A 49 -10.78 -5.56 14.35
CA GLU A 49 -11.49 -4.44 13.73
C GLU A 49 -11.73 -3.29 14.74
N ASN A 50 -12.11 -3.61 15.98
CA ASN A 50 -12.26 -2.60 17.03
C ASN A 50 -10.92 -1.93 17.38
N TYR A 51 -9.82 -2.70 17.42
CA TYR A 51 -8.48 -2.15 17.55
C TYR A 51 -8.15 -1.20 16.37
N LEU A 52 -8.41 -1.60 15.13
CA LEU A 52 -8.21 -0.73 13.97
C LEU A 52 -9.03 0.55 14.09
N ARG A 53 -10.33 0.49 14.39
CA ARG A 53 -11.20 1.67 14.54
C ARG A 53 -10.70 2.64 15.59
N SER A 54 -10.10 2.14 16.67
CA SER A 54 -9.67 2.96 17.81
C SER A 54 -8.68 4.05 17.45
N TRP A 55 -7.82 3.80 16.47
CA TRP A 55 -6.85 4.77 15.98
C TRP A 55 -7.12 5.26 14.54
N PHE A 56 -7.69 4.39 13.69
CA PHE A 56 -7.91 4.70 12.28
C PHE A 56 -8.83 5.91 12.07
N TYR A 57 -9.89 6.01 12.83
CA TYR A 57 -10.81 7.15 12.72
C TYR A 57 -10.10 8.47 13.01
N LYS A 58 -9.25 8.49 14.03
CA LYS A 58 -8.46 9.68 14.38
C LYS A 58 -7.50 10.08 13.26
N ILE A 59 -6.81 9.14 12.62
CA ILE A 59 -5.93 9.47 11.50
C ILE A 59 -6.69 9.94 10.26
N CYS A 60 -7.91 9.44 10.03
CA CYS A 60 -8.76 9.93 8.95
C CYS A 60 -9.14 11.40 9.13
N ASP A 61 -9.33 11.87 10.37
CA ASP A 61 -9.59 13.27 10.65
C ASP A 61 -8.38 14.15 10.29
N LYS A 62 -7.15 13.62 10.43
CA LYS A 62 -5.90 14.31 10.07
C LYS A 62 -5.64 14.35 8.56
N LEU A 63 -6.33 13.53 7.77
CA LEU A 63 -6.20 13.52 6.32
C LEU A 63 -6.91 14.74 5.71
N ALA A 64 -6.24 15.44 4.80
CA ALA A 64 -6.81 16.56 4.04
C ALA A 64 -8.05 16.13 3.22
N PRO A 65 -8.95 17.04 2.85
CA PRO A 65 -10.14 16.69 2.05
C PRO A 65 -9.83 15.97 0.75
N ASN A 66 -8.71 16.29 0.09
CA ASN A 66 -8.19 15.63 -1.12
C ASN A 66 -7.03 14.69 -0.83
N GLY A 67 -6.84 14.30 0.43
CA GLY A 67 -5.75 13.48 0.87
C GLY A 67 -5.92 12.00 0.55
N SER A 68 -4.79 11.29 0.51
CA SER A 68 -4.66 9.88 0.20
C SER A 68 -4.05 9.08 1.34
N LEU A 69 -4.52 7.86 1.52
CA LEU A 69 -4.03 6.93 2.52
C LEU A 69 -3.56 5.63 1.84
N TYR A 70 -2.40 5.13 2.29
CA TYR A 70 -1.92 3.79 1.98
C TYR A 70 -1.76 3.01 3.28
N MET A 71 -2.46 1.88 3.41
CA MET A 71 -2.39 1.02 4.60
C MET A 71 -1.88 -0.36 4.21
N CYS A 72 -0.74 -0.75 4.78
CA CYS A 72 -0.14 -2.07 4.59
C CYS A 72 -0.85 -3.12 5.43
N GLY A 73 -0.90 -4.36 4.93
CA GLY A 73 -1.51 -5.46 5.65
C GLY A 73 -1.12 -6.84 5.13
N ASP A 74 -1.15 -7.82 6.03
CA ASP A 74 -1.05 -9.23 5.67
C ASP A 74 -2.40 -9.73 5.12
N TRP A 75 -2.37 -10.72 4.24
CA TRP A 75 -3.56 -11.30 3.63
C TRP A 75 -4.61 -11.81 4.64
N LYS A 76 -4.18 -12.22 5.85
CA LYS A 76 -5.08 -12.72 6.90
C LYS A 76 -5.93 -11.62 7.53
N CYS A 77 -5.39 -10.41 7.63
CA CYS A 77 -6.10 -9.27 8.20
C CYS A 77 -6.66 -8.31 7.14
N SER A 78 -6.38 -8.57 5.86
CA SER A 78 -6.74 -7.69 4.75
C SER A 78 -8.24 -7.41 4.65
N SER A 79 -9.09 -8.40 4.90
CA SER A 79 -10.56 -8.22 4.88
C SER A 79 -11.07 -7.36 6.03
N SER A 80 -10.51 -7.49 7.23
CA SER A 80 -10.84 -6.62 8.37
C SER A 80 -10.40 -5.18 8.11
N MET A 81 -9.21 -5.00 7.55
CA MET A 81 -8.72 -3.67 7.15
C MET A 81 -9.63 -3.04 6.10
N GLN A 82 -10.03 -3.79 5.08
CA GLN A 82 -10.96 -3.30 4.06
C GLN A 82 -12.24 -2.77 4.68
N ARG A 83 -12.91 -3.55 5.51
CA ARG A 83 -14.17 -3.17 6.15
C ARG A 83 -14.02 -1.88 6.95
N VAL A 84 -12.96 -1.77 7.75
CA VAL A 84 -12.73 -0.58 8.58
C VAL A 84 -12.38 0.65 7.74
N ILE A 85 -11.61 0.49 6.67
CA ILE A 85 -11.27 1.61 5.75
C ILE A 85 -12.54 2.15 5.09
N GLU A 86 -13.41 1.27 4.59
CA GLU A 86 -14.67 1.64 3.90
C GLU A 86 -15.66 2.41 4.79
N GLU A 87 -15.53 2.33 6.12
CA GLU A 87 -16.34 3.11 7.06
C GLU A 87 -16.06 4.63 7.01
N ARG A 88 -14.88 5.04 6.52
CA ARG A 88 -14.43 6.45 6.55
C ARG A 88 -13.86 6.95 5.23
N LEU A 89 -13.34 6.08 4.38
CA LEU A 89 -12.65 6.44 3.15
C LEU A 89 -13.17 5.61 1.98
N ALA A 90 -13.03 6.16 0.78
CA ALA A 90 -13.29 5.42 -0.47
C ALA A 90 -12.03 4.65 -0.88
N ILE A 91 -12.14 3.33 -1.00
CA ILE A 91 -11.05 2.50 -1.51
C ILE A 91 -10.99 2.67 -3.03
N ILE A 92 -9.81 3.02 -3.53
CA ILE A 92 -9.53 3.14 -4.96
C ILE A 92 -8.89 1.88 -5.50
N ASN A 93 -7.89 1.33 -4.80
CA ASN A 93 -7.22 0.10 -5.20
C ASN A 93 -6.83 -0.76 -3.99
N ARG A 94 -6.82 -2.06 -4.20
CA ARG A 94 -5.97 -2.99 -3.49
C ARG A 94 -4.73 -3.21 -4.33
N ILE A 95 -3.57 -2.90 -3.77
CA ILE A 95 -2.26 -3.11 -4.36
C ILE A 95 -1.68 -4.38 -3.77
N THR A 96 -1.18 -5.28 -4.60
CA THR A 96 -0.45 -6.46 -4.17
C THR A 96 1.04 -6.19 -4.35
N TRP A 97 1.77 -6.16 -3.24
CA TRP A 97 3.21 -6.03 -3.25
C TRP A 97 3.86 -7.40 -3.17
N GLN A 98 4.62 -7.76 -4.21
CA GLN A 98 5.37 -9.01 -4.23
C GLN A 98 6.56 -8.93 -3.28
N ARG A 99 6.61 -9.86 -2.34
CA ARG A 99 7.75 -10.04 -1.44
C ARG A 99 8.47 -11.33 -1.80
N GLU A 100 9.75 -11.22 -2.08
CA GLU A 100 10.54 -12.36 -2.56
C GLU A 100 10.84 -13.41 -1.48
N LYS A 101 10.62 -13.12 -0.21
CA LYS A 101 11.27 -13.85 0.88
C LYS A 101 10.31 -14.62 1.75
N GLY A 102 10.78 -15.78 2.07
CA GLY A 102 10.19 -16.76 2.94
C GLY A 102 10.54 -18.14 2.45
N ARG A 103 10.79 -19.05 3.35
CA ARG A 103 10.90 -20.47 3.03
C ARG A 103 9.51 -20.96 2.66
N GLY A 104 9.41 -21.76 1.60
CA GLY A 104 8.16 -22.40 1.24
C GLY A 104 7.68 -23.32 2.36
N ALA A 105 6.37 -23.41 2.53
CA ALA A 105 5.78 -24.41 3.40
C ALA A 105 5.68 -25.76 2.66
N LYS A 106 5.74 -26.86 3.40
CA LYS A 106 5.65 -28.21 2.80
C LYS A 106 4.21 -28.63 2.46
N SER A 107 3.21 -27.98 3.06
CA SER A 107 1.79 -28.36 3.00
C SER A 107 0.88 -27.32 2.34
N ASN A 108 1.41 -26.16 1.97
CA ASN A 108 0.64 -25.10 1.32
C ASN A 108 1.53 -24.21 0.43
N TRP A 109 0.92 -23.21 -0.19
CA TRP A 109 1.63 -22.23 -0.99
C TRP A 109 2.42 -21.25 -0.12
N LYS A 110 3.62 -20.90 -0.58
CA LYS A 110 4.44 -19.84 0.04
C LYS A 110 3.70 -18.52 -0.04
N ASN A 111 3.53 -17.86 1.10
CA ASN A 111 3.09 -16.46 1.11
C ASN A 111 4.23 -15.56 0.63
N ALA A 112 4.05 -14.88 -0.50
CA ALA A 112 5.05 -14.04 -1.14
C ALA A 112 4.48 -12.65 -1.51
N MET A 113 3.44 -12.22 -0.80
CA MET A 113 2.77 -10.94 -1.06
C MET A 113 2.31 -10.27 0.22
N GLU A 114 2.20 -8.96 0.17
CA GLU A 114 1.47 -8.13 1.12
C GLU A 114 0.43 -7.29 0.37
N ASP A 115 -0.64 -6.94 1.06
CA ASP A 115 -1.66 -6.03 0.55
C ASP A 115 -1.35 -4.61 0.99
N ILE A 116 -1.60 -3.65 0.10
CA ILE A 116 -1.58 -2.23 0.43
C ILE A 116 -2.91 -1.64 -0.06
N TRP A 117 -3.70 -1.13 0.86
CA TRP A 117 -4.97 -0.49 0.54
C TRP A 117 -4.74 0.98 0.23
N PHE A 118 -5.01 1.38 -1.02
CA PHE A 118 -5.03 2.78 -1.43
C PHE A 118 -6.45 3.31 -1.30
N ALA A 119 -6.65 4.28 -0.42
CA ALA A 119 -7.93 4.90 -0.14
C ALA A 119 -7.82 6.42 -0.09
N VAL A 120 -8.92 7.11 -0.34
CA VAL A 120 -8.98 8.57 -0.42
C VAL A 120 -10.20 9.10 0.34
N LYS A 121 -10.12 10.35 0.79
CA LYS A 121 -11.24 11.00 1.47
C LYS A 121 -12.35 11.38 0.49
N ASN A 122 -11.99 11.85 -0.70
CA ASN A 122 -12.91 12.19 -1.78
C ASN A 122 -12.51 11.51 -3.09
N PRO A 123 -13.28 10.53 -3.59
CA PRO A 123 -12.94 9.81 -4.83
C PRO A 123 -13.02 10.66 -6.10
N ASN A 124 -13.64 11.84 -6.02
CA ASN A 124 -13.72 12.77 -7.15
C ASN A 124 -12.67 13.89 -7.13
N ASP A 125 -11.92 13.99 -6.03
CA ASP A 125 -10.91 15.03 -5.84
C ASP A 125 -9.77 14.53 -4.96
N TYR A 126 -8.78 13.87 -5.58
CA TYR A 126 -7.54 13.44 -4.94
C TYR A 126 -6.37 13.58 -5.92
N TYR A 127 -5.18 13.78 -5.37
CA TYR A 127 -3.98 13.90 -6.18
C TYR A 127 -3.38 12.53 -6.52
N PHE A 128 -3.16 12.28 -7.82
CA PHE A 128 -2.43 11.12 -8.31
C PHE A 128 -1.65 11.48 -9.56
N ASP A 129 -0.32 11.60 -9.45
CA ASP A 129 0.55 11.88 -10.60
C ASP A 129 0.87 10.60 -11.36
N VAL A 130 0.00 10.28 -12.31
CA VAL A 130 0.16 9.09 -13.15
C VAL A 130 1.42 9.15 -14.02
N GLU A 131 1.86 10.33 -14.39
CA GLU A 131 3.08 10.48 -15.24
C GLU A 131 4.35 10.13 -14.45
N ALA A 132 4.42 10.53 -13.17
CA ALA A 132 5.55 10.24 -12.30
C ALA A 132 5.72 8.73 -12.01
N VAL A 133 4.63 7.96 -12.08
CA VAL A 133 4.62 6.53 -11.76
C VAL A 133 4.50 5.61 -12.99
N LYS A 134 4.62 6.16 -14.20
CA LYS A 134 4.68 5.35 -15.44
C LYS A 134 5.90 4.44 -15.42
N MET A 135 5.71 3.22 -15.87
CA MET A 135 6.73 2.17 -15.89
C MET A 135 7.27 1.94 -17.30
N LYS A 136 8.60 1.89 -17.43
CA LYS A 136 9.26 1.48 -18.67
C LYS A 136 9.23 -0.05 -18.76
N ARG A 137 8.45 -0.58 -19.69
CA ARG A 137 8.32 -2.02 -19.90
C ARG A 137 8.83 -2.45 -21.27
N LYS A 138 9.52 -3.60 -21.30
CA LYS A 138 9.98 -4.21 -22.56
C LYS A 138 8.78 -4.67 -23.40
N VAL A 139 8.80 -4.33 -24.69
CA VAL A 139 7.74 -4.70 -25.63
C VAL A 139 7.96 -6.12 -26.12
N ARG A 140 7.01 -7.00 -25.84
CA ARG A 140 7.02 -8.40 -26.32
C ARG A 140 6.37 -8.55 -27.69
N ALA A 141 5.35 -7.73 -27.98
CA ALA A 141 4.63 -7.70 -29.25
C ALA A 141 4.63 -6.27 -29.80
N PRO A 142 5.56 -5.93 -30.72
CA PRO A 142 5.71 -4.58 -31.24
C PRO A 142 4.66 -4.29 -32.32
N TYR A 143 3.50 -3.78 -31.92
CA TYR A 143 2.47 -3.33 -32.86
C TYR A 143 2.92 -2.07 -33.61
N ARG A 144 2.61 -2.05 -34.91
CA ARG A 144 2.85 -0.89 -35.78
C ARG A 144 1.54 -0.45 -36.42
N VAL A 145 1.40 0.85 -36.64
CA VAL A 145 0.32 1.46 -37.40
C VAL A 145 1.01 2.28 -38.49
N ASP A 146 0.64 2.04 -39.74
CA ASP A 146 1.26 2.67 -40.93
C ASP A 146 2.79 2.58 -40.93
N GLY A 147 3.33 1.42 -40.57
CA GLY A 147 4.76 1.15 -40.52
C GLY A 147 5.52 1.76 -39.34
N LYS A 148 4.87 2.60 -38.51
CA LYS A 148 5.47 3.26 -37.34
C LYS A 148 5.10 2.55 -36.03
N PRO A 149 6.00 2.57 -35.01
CA PRO A 149 5.63 2.10 -33.67
C PRO A 149 4.38 2.81 -33.15
N LYS A 150 3.41 2.04 -32.63
CA LYS A 150 2.15 2.60 -32.12
C LYS A 150 2.35 3.34 -30.78
N ASP A 151 3.03 2.68 -29.85
CA ASP A 151 3.13 3.12 -28.44
C ASP A 151 4.47 2.69 -27.78
N TRP A 152 5.51 2.50 -28.59
CA TRP A 152 6.82 2.06 -28.15
C TRP A 152 7.95 2.75 -28.89
N ALA A 153 9.11 2.81 -28.27
CA ALA A 153 10.35 3.33 -28.87
C ALA A 153 11.43 2.26 -28.91
N GLU A 154 12.27 2.32 -29.92
CA GLU A 154 13.48 1.51 -30.03
C GLU A 154 14.66 2.26 -29.40
N THR A 155 15.42 1.57 -28.56
CA THR A 155 16.63 2.08 -27.93
C THR A 155 17.75 1.06 -28.11
N ASP A 156 19.00 1.43 -27.83
CA ASP A 156 20.14 0.51 -27.89
C ASP A 156 19.97 -0.77 -27.06
N SER A 157 19.17 -0.68 -25.99
CA SER A 157 18.83 -1.80 -25.10
C SER A 157 17.56 -2.56 -25.49
N GLY A 158 16.91 -2.20 -26.62
CA GLY A 158 15.72 -2.88 -27.14
C GLY A 158 14.49 -1.99 -27.28
N LYS A 159 13.34 -2.63 -27.44
CA LYS A 159 12.03 -1.99 -27.65
C LYS A 159 11.30 -1.84 -26.33
N PHE A 160 10.94 -0.60 -25.97
CA PHE A 160 10.29 -0.27 -24.71
C PHE A 160 9.09 0.66 -24.92
N ARG A 161 8.14 0.58 -24.02
CA ARG A 161 7.04 1.53 -23.91
C ARG A 161 6.86 1.99 -22.47
N LEU A 162 6.30 3.17 -22.29
CA LEU A 162 5.80 3.63 -21.02
C LEU A 162 4.36 3.10 -20.83
N THR A 163 4.11 2.43 -19.73
CA THR A 163 2.79 1.91 -19.36
C THR A 163 2.29 2.57 -18.10
N TYR A 164 0.99 2.67 -17.96
CA TYR A 164 0.38 3.06 -16.69
C TYR A 164 0.80 2.12 -15.56
N PRO A 165 0.87 2.61 -14.32
CA PRO A 165 1.24 1.79 -13.17
C PRO A 165 0.24 0.64 -12.97
N SER A 166 0.74 -0.48 -12.49
CA SER A 166 -0.07 -1.63 -12.11
C SER A 166 -0.30 -1.61 -10.60
N ASN A 167 -1.42 -2.14 -10.15
CA ASN A 167 -1.65 -2.45 -8.73
C ASN A 167 -0.97 -3.76 -8.29
N PHE A 168 -0.11 -4.33 -9.11
CA PHE A 168 0.79 -5.42 -8.77
C PHE A 168 2.22 -4.88 -8.82
N TRP A 169 2.85 -4.76 -7.64
CA TRP A 169 4.21 -4.22 -7.49
C TRP A 169 5.20 -5.37 -7.37
N ASP A 170 5.91 -5.62 -8.46
CA ASP A 170 6.93 -6.67 -8.58
C ASP A 170 8.36 -6.12 -8.73
N ASP A 171 8.50 -4.81 -8.77
CA ASP A 171 9.74 -4.09 -9.01
C ASP A 171 10.32 -3.38 -7.77
N ILE A 172 9.58 -3.40 -6.65
CA ILE A 172 10.04 -2.88 -5.37
C ILE A 172 10.63 -4.02 -4.55
N SER A 173 11.95 -4.11 -4.52
CA SER A 173 12.64 -5.12 -3.73
C SER A 173 12.86 -4.68 -2.29
N ILE A 174 12.78 -5.63 -1.36
CA ILE A 174 13.19 -5.39 0.02
C ILE A 174 14.73 -5.39 0.06
N PRO A 175 15.37 -4.32 0.58
CA PRO A 175 16.81 -4.33 0.73
C PRO A 175 17.25 -5.48 1.62
N PHE A 176 18.31 -6.18 1.19
CA PHE A 176 18.99 -7.13 2.04
C PHE A 176 19.80 -6.35 3.08
N TRP A 177 19.41 -6.48 4.33
CA TRP A 177 20.32 -6.16 5.41
C TRP A 177 21.30 -7.32 5.51
N SER A 178 22.50 -7.13 4.99
CA SER A 178 23.63 -8.02 5.16
C SER A 178 24.22 -7.88 6.57
#